data_418c1c99e330fc8f25e18abead171c59
#
_entry.id   418c1c99e330fc8f25e18abead171c59
#
_cell.length_a   1.000
_cell.length_b   1.000
_cell.length_c   1.000
_cell.angle_alpha   90.00
_cell.angle_beta   90.00
_cell.angle_gamma   90.00
#
_symmetry.space_group_name_H-M   'P 1'
#
loop_
_entity.id
_entity.type
_entity.pdbx_description
1 polymer ?
#
loop_
_entity_poly.entity_id
_entity_poly.type
_entity_poly.pdbx_seq_one_letter_code
_entity_poly.pdbx_strand_id
1 'polypeptide(L)'
;MTQHSTPASSGVEANVARPGGVSYLRIPAHDLAQSAEFYRAVFGWQLRGRPEAPSFSDGTGHVIGHWRTDLPAAGQAGVLPYIYVTSLDDTLRAAAEHGAELVTPPYPEGNLRIATIRDPAGNVIGIWQAGPR
;
A
#
# COMPACT_ATOMS: atom_id res chain seq x y z
N MET A 1 21.22 14.86 19.12
CA MET A 1 21.18 14.96 18.47
C MET A 1 20.99 15.08 17.75
N THR A 2 21.16 14.93 17.60
CA THR A 2 20.93 15.08 16.77
C THR A 2 20.75 14.94 15.89
N GLN A 3 20.91 14.85 15.82
CA GLN A 3 20.67 14.77 15.00
C GLN A 3 20.40 14.71 14.29
N HIS A 4 20.48 14.67 14.47
CA HIS A 4 20.22 14.54 13.73
C HIS A 4 20.37 14.13 13.11
N SER A 5 20.31 14.11 13.40
CA SER A 5 20.58 13.80 12.72
C SER A 5 20.79 13.12 12.13
N THR A 6 21.19 13.10 12.59
CA THR A 6 21.58 12.63 11.73
C THR A 6 21.21 11.81 11.08
N PRO A 7 20.59 11.72 11.34
CA PRO A 7 19.97 10.78 10.47
C PRO A 7 20.70 10.46 9.21
N ALA A 8 21.43 11.31 8.84
CA ALA A 8 22.14 11.17 7.58
C ALA A 8 22.93 9.87 7.53
N SER A 9 23.45 9.44 8.64
CA SER A 9 24.31 8.26 8.66
C SER A 9 23.55 6.98 8.36
N SER A 10 22.29 6.88 8.78
CA SER A 10 21.49 5.68 8.54
C SER A 10 20.77 5.73 7.20
N GLY A 11 20.52 6.92 6.66
CA GLY A 11 19.72 7.07 5.47
C GLY A 11 18.25 6.79 5.67
N VAL A 12 17.81 6.64 6.92
CA VAL A 12 16.41 6.33 7.23
C VAL A 12 15.76 7.55 7.86
N GLU A 13 14.63 7.94 7.31
CA GLU A 13 13.88 9.09 7.80
C GLU A 13 13.23 8.78 9.14
N ALA A 14 13.14 9.80 9.99
CA ALA A 14 12.60 9.62 11.34
C ALA A 14 11.14 9.16 11.32
N ASN A 15 10.36 9.61 10.35
CA ASN A 15 8.95 9.21 10.29
C ASN A 15 8.76 7.77 9.83
N VAL A 16 9.80 7.13 9.31
CA VAL A 16 9.77 5.72 8.96
C VAL A 16 10.29 4.87 10.12
N ALA A 17 11.38 5.31 10.75
CA ALA A 17 12.04 4.54 11.80
C ALA A 17 11.35 4.77 13.14
N ARG A 18 10.17 4.21 13.31
CA ARG A 18 9.38 4.34 14.53
C ARG A 18 9.33 2.99 15.23
N PRO A 19 9.94 2.86 16.41
CA PRO A 19 10.01 1.56 17.08
C PRO A 19 8.63 0.94 17.28
N GLY A 20 8.49 -0.32 16.91
CA GLY A 20 7.23 -1.05 17.03
C GLY A 20 6.27 -0.88 15.88
N GLY A 21 6.53 0.03 14.95
CA GLY A 21 5.63 0.25 13.82
C GLY A 21 6.01 -0.56 12.61
N VAL A 22 5.02 -0.93 11.81
CA VAL A 22 5.28 -1.49 10.49
C VAL A 22 5.87 -0.39 9.63
N SER A 23 7.01 -0.66 8.98
CA SER A 23 7.75 0.40 8.30
C SER A 23 8.24 0.01 6.92
N TYR A 24 8.22 -1.27 6.56
CA TYR A 24 8.78 -1.71 5.28
C TYR A 24 7.96 -2.86 4.74
N LEU A 25 7.59 -2.77 3.45
CA LEU A 25 6.82 -3.81 2.79
C LEU A 25 7.53 -4.25 1.51
N ARG A 26 7.49 -5.53 1.24
CA ARG A 26 7.81 -6.09 -0.07
C ARG A 26 6.52 -6.58 -0.67
N ILE A 27 6.20 -6.09 -1.86
CA ILE A 27 4.93 -6.41 -2.49
C ILE A 27 5.21 -7.20 -3.77
N PRO A 28 4.65 -8.41 -3.88
CA PRO A 28 4.79 -9.18 -5.13
C PRO A 28 4.20 -8.42 -6.31
N ALA A 29 4.87 -8.55 -7.46
CA ALA A 29 4.42 -7.90 -8.69
C ALA A 29 4.73 -8.79 -9.88
N HIS A 30 3.87 -8.75 -10.89
CA HIS A 30 4.17 -9.36 -12.18
C HIS A 30 4.93 -8.37 -13.05
N ASP A 31 4.49 -7.12 -13.02
CA ASP A 31 5.02 -6.03 -13.81
C ASP A 31 5.27 -4.88 -12.86
N LEU A 32 6.54 -4.54 -12.64
CA LEU A 32 6.91 -3.52 -11.67
C LEU A 32 6.25 -2.18 -11.97
N ALA A 33 6.27 -1.77 -13.24
CA ALA A 33 5.71 -0.48 -13.62
C ALA A 33 4.21 -0.44 -13.41
N GLN A 34 3.52 -1.53 -13.72
CA GLN A 34 2.07 -1.61 -13.55
C GLN A 34 1.70 -1.53 -12.08
N SER A 35 2.39 -2.29 -11.22
CA SER A 35 2.10 -2.26 -9.80
C SER A 35 2.41 -0.89 -9.20
N ALA A 36 3.56 -0.31 -9.55
CA ALA A 36 3.91 1.01 -9.04
C ALA A 36 2.85 2.05 -9.43
N GLU A 37 2.41 2.03 -10.68
CA GLU A 37 1.41 2.99 -11.14
C GLU A 37 0.07 2.77 -10.45
N PHE A 38 -0.29 1.50 -10.19
CA PHE A 38 -1.53 1.21 -9.47
C PHE A 38 -1.56 1.89 -8.10
N TYR A 39 -0.52 1.68 -7.31
CA TYR A 39 -0.50 2.23 -5.94
C TYR A 39 -0.37 3.75 -5.95
N ARG A 40 0.33 4.31 -6.94
CA ARG A 40 0.40 5.76 -7.08
C ARG A 40 -0.97 6.34 -7.41
N ALA A 41 -1.65 5.76 -8.41
CA ALA A 41 -2.90 6.32 -8.90
C ALA A 41 -4.05 6.13 -7.92
N VAL A 42 -4.11 4.98 -7.25
CA VAL A 42 -5.25 4.63 -6.40
C VAL A 42 -5.08 5.17 -4.99
N PHE A 43 -3.87 5.09 -4.43
CA PHE A 43 -3.64 5.42 -3.04
C PHE A 43 -2.75 6.64 -2.83
N GLY A 44 -2.24 7.22 -3.90
CA GLY A 44 -1.40 8.40 -3.77
C GLY A 44 -0.02 8.12 -3.21
N TRP A 45 0.48 6.90 -3.36
CA TRP A 45 1.82 6.58 -2.89
C TRP A 45 2.85 7.31 -3.73
N GLN A 46 3.96 7.67 -3.11
CA GLN A 46 5.04 8.38 -3.77
C GLN A 46 6.06 7.38 -4.29
N LEU A 47 6.29 7.42 -5.60
CA LEU A 47 7.25 6.51 -6.23
C LEU A 47 8.65 7.07 -6.10
N ARG A 48 9.60 6.18 -5.89
CA ARG A 48 11.01 6.48 -5.73
C ARG A 48 11.83 5.45 -6.49
N GLY A 49 13.14 5.66 -6.52
CA GLY A 49 14.03 4.73 -7.18
C GLY A 49 14.02 4.94 -8.66
N ARG A 50 14.50 3.93 -9.38
CA ARG A 50 14.60 3.98 -10.82
C ARG A 50 13.44 3.27 -11.46
N PRO A 51 13.08 3.62 -12.70
CA PRO A 51 11.94 2.98 -13.36
C PRO A 51 12.03 1.45 -13.43
N GLU A 52 13.23 0.92 -13.54
CA GLU A 52 13.43 -0.53 -13.63
C GLU A 52 13.45 -1.20 -12.26
N ALA A 53 13.49 -0.41 -11.19
CA ALA A 53 13.48 -0.93 -9.83
C ALA A 53 12.75 0.06 -8.93
N PRO A 54 11.43 0.24 -9.12
CA PRO A 54 10.70 1.25 -8.37
C PRO A 54 10.54 0.86 -6.91
N SER A 55 10.58 1.87 -6.06
CA SER A 55 10.27 1.75 -4.65
C SER A 55 9.23 2.81 -4.30
N PHE A 56 8.77 2.80 -3.06
CA PHE A 56 7.70 3.70 -2.68
C PHE A 56 7.83 4.19 -1.25
N SER A 57 7.17 5.31 -1.01
CA SER A 57 6.77 5.76 0.30
C SER A 57 5.24 5.81 0.26
N ASP A 58 4.57 5.26 1.27
CA ASP A 58 3.11 5.28 1.24
C ASP A 58 2.59 6.69 1.46
N GLY A 59 1.26 6.84 1.43
CA GLY A 59 0.66 8.16 1.51
C GLY A 59 0.93 8.90 2.82
N THR A 60 1.32 8.17 3.88
CA THR A 60 1.61 8.78 5.17
C THR A 60 3.08 9.13 5.35
N GLY A 61 3.95 8.52 4.56
CA GLY A 61 5.39 8.64 4.74
C GLY A 61 5.95 7.76 5.85
N HIS A 62 5.11 6.91 6.47
CA HIS A 62 5.55 6.04 7.55
C HIS A 62 6.02 4.68 7.08
N VAL A 63 5.60 4.25 5.89
CA VAL A 63 5.92 2.94 5.36
C VAL A 63 6.59 3.11 4.01
N ILE A 64 7.74 2.47 3.86
CA ILE A 64 8.44 2.43 2.57
C ILE A 64 8.52 0.98 2.10
N GLY A 65 8.98 0.78 0.89
CA GLY A 65 9.13 -0.57 0.38
C GLY A 65 9.39 -0.61 -1.11
N HIS A 66 9.29 -1.81 -1.65
CA HIS A 66 9.47 -1.97 -3.09
C HIS A 66 8.70 -3.20 -3.57
N TRP A 67 8.56 -3.30 -4.88
CA TRP A 67 7.89 -4.44 -5.51
C TRP A 67 8.92 -5.46 -5.97
N ARG A 68 8.53 -6.75 -5.91
CA ARG A 68 9.41 -7.87 -6.25
C ARG A 68 8.71 -8.78 -7.25
N THR A 69 9.44 -9.16 -8.30
CA THR A 69 8.87 -10.10 -9.26
C THR A 69 9.19 -11.56 -8.93
N ASP A 70 10.00 -11.78 -7.90
CA ASP A 70 10.41 -13.13 -7.51
C ASP A 70 9.61 -13.69 -6.33
N LEU A 71 8.52 -13.00 -5.93
CA LEU A 71 7.66 -13.46 -4.86
C LEU A 71 6.29 -13.83 -5.43
N PRO A 72 5.67 -14.91 -4.91
CA PRO A 72 4.30 -15.23 -5.32
C PRO A 72 3.32 -14.22 -4.77
N ALA A 73 2.22 -14.02 -5.49
CA ALA A 73 1.18 -13.10 -5.05
C ALA A 73 0.63 -13.51 -3.68
N ALA A 74 0.35 -12.52 -2.84
CA ALA A 74 -0.19 -12.75 -1.50
C ALA A 74 -1.70 -12.91 -1.60
N GLY A 75 -2.20 -14.09 -1.20
CA GLY A 75 -3.64 -14.37 -1.21
C GLY A 75 -4.30 -13.91 0.07
N GLN A 76 -5.45 -14.50 0.36
CA GLN A 76 -6.22 -14.11 1.55
C GLN A 76 -5.70 -14.72 2.84
N ALA A 77 -4.86 -15.75 2.75
CA ALA A 77 -4.30 -16.38 3.93
C ALA A 77 -3.10 -15.56 4.42
N GLY A 78 -2.90 -15.55 5.74
CA GLY A 78 -1.78 -14.86 6.35
C GLY A 78 -2.11 -13.42 6.68
N VAL A 79 -1.10 -12.58 6.68
CA VAL A 79 -1.27 -11.17 7.04
C VAL A 79 -1.89 -10.41 5.87
N LEU A 80 -2.94 -9.66 6.17
CA LEU A 80 -3.61 -8.81 5.17
C LEU A 80 -3.42 -7.35 5.56
N PRO A 81 -2.75 -6.57 4.71
CA PRO A 81 -2.66 -5.14 4.98
C PRO A 81 -3.98 -4.46 4.62
N TYR A 82 -4.38 -3.49 5.44
CA TYR A 82 -5.56 -2.68 5.20
C TYR A 82 -5.14 -1.23 5.05
N ILE A 83 -5.65 -0.58 4.01
CA ILE A 83 -5.31 0.81 3.72
C ILE A 83 -6.53 1.67 4.04
N TYR A 84 -6.33 2.69 4.86
CA TYR A 84 -7.38 3.64 5.17
C TYR A 84 -7.59 4.60 4.02
N VAL A 85 -8.86 4.86 3.68
CA VAL A 85 -9.22 5.82 2.65
C VAL A 85 -10.39 6.67 3.15
N THR A 86 -10.56 7.83 2.55
CA THR A 86 -11.66 8.72 2.96
C THR A 86 -12.97 8.37 2.25
N SER A 87 -12.91 7.74 1.08
CA SER A 87 -14.10 7.30 0.36
C SER A 87 -13.85 5.91 -0.21
N LEU A 88 -14.52 4.92 0.34
CA LEU A 88 -14.39 3.55 -0.13
C LEU A 88 -14.91 3.41 -1.55
N ASP A 89 -16.04 4.01 -1.85
CA ASP A 89 -16.63 3.89 -3.18
C ASP A 89 -15.75 4.51 -4.26
N ASP A 90 -15.19 5.70 -3.99
CA ASP A 90 -14.31 6.34 -4.95
C ASP A 90 -13.02 5.55 -5.15
N THR A 91 -12.48 5.01 -4.06
CA THR A 91 -11.26 4.20 -4.15
C THR A 91 -11.48 2.94 -4.94
N LEU A 92 -12.62 2.25 -4.73
CA LEU A 92 -12.91 1.03 -5.46
C LEU A 92 -13.09 1.31 -6.95
N ARG A 93 -13.69 2.45 -7.30
CA ARG A 93 -13.82 2.83 -8.69
C ARG A 93 -12.46 3.06 -9.33
N ALA A 94 -11.60 3.81 -8.65
CA ALA A 94 -10.25 4.05 -9.16
C ALA A 94 -9.46 2.76 -9.27
N ALA A 95 -9.61 1.87 -8.29
CA ALA A 95 -8.90 0.59 -8.31
C ALA A 95 -9.32 -0.25 -9.51
N ALA A 96 -10.61 -0.30 -9.81
CA ALA A 96 -11.09 -1.06 -10.97
C ALA A 96 -10.55 -0.48 -12.27
N GLU A 97 -10.45 0.83 -12.34
CA GLU A 97 -9.92 1.49 -13.54
C GLU A 97 -8.44 1.20 -13.75
N HIS A 98 -7.74 0.81 -12.68
CA HIS A 98 -6.30 0.55 -12.74
C HIS A 98 -5.96 -0.93 -12.57
N GLY A 99 -6.91 -1.82 -12.85
CA GLY A 99 -6.61 -3.23 -12.98
C GLY A 99 -6.88 -4.10 -11.77
N ALA A 100 -7.53 -3.57 -10.75
CA ALA A 100 -7.87 -4.37 -9.57
C ALA A 100 -9.17 -5.13 -9.78
N GLU A 101 -9.30 -6.24 -9.04
CA GLU A 101 -10.54 -7.02 -8.97
C GLU A 101 -11.14 -6.92 -7.59
N LEU A 102 -12.46 -6.80 -7.51
CA LEU A 102 -13.15 -6.80 -6.24
C LEU A 102 -13.22 -8.24 -5.70
N VAL A 103 -12.78 -8.44 -4.46
CA VAL A 103 -12.84 -9.75 -3.81
C VAL A 103 -14.02 -9.81 -2.85
N THR A 104 -14.07 -8.88 -1.91
CA THR A 104 -15.17 -8.77 -0.97
C THR A 104 -15.82 -7.40 -1.12
N PRO A 105 -17.11 -7.36 -1.52
CA PRO A 105 -17.80 -6.07 -1.66
C PRO A 105 -17.89 -5.34 -0.31
N PRO A 106 -18.11 -4.04 -0.33
CA PRO A 106 -18.20 -3.27 0.91
C PRO A 106 -19.20 -3.87 1.89
N TYR A 107 -18.79 -3.98 3.14
CA TYR A 107 -19.63 -4.46 4.21
C TYR A 107 -19.32 -3.69 5.49
N PRO A 108 -20.29 -3.62 6.42
CA PRO A 108 -20.04 -2.93 7.68
C PRO A 108 -19.32 -3.84 8.68
N GLU A 109 -18.44 -3.23 9.47
CA GLU A 109 -17.81 -3.92 10.59
C GLU A 109 -17.73 -2.89 11.71
N GLY A 110 -18.69 -2.97 12.66
CA GLY A 110 -18.80 -1.94 13.67
C GLY A 110 -19.08 -0.59 13.02
N ASN A 111 -18.24 0.39 13.31
CA ASN A 111 -18.34 1.72 12.73
C ASN A 111 -17.52 1.88 11.47
N LEU A 112 -17.02 0.79 10.92
CA LEU A 112 -16.17 0.82 9.73
C LEU A 112 -16.92 0.26 8.55
N ARG A 113 -16.47 0.64 7.37
CA ARG A 113 -16.91 0.05 6.13
C ARG A 113 -15.68 -0.50 5.42
N ILE A 114 -15.72 -1.76 5.04
CA ILE A 114 -14.53 -2.51 4.62
C ILE A 114 -14.78 -3.21 3.30
N ALA A 115 -13.75 -3.35 2.49
CA ALA A 115 -13.78 -4.16 1.27
C ALA A 115 -12.39 -4.75 1.05
N THR A 116 -12.29 -5.80 0.23
CA THR A 116 -10.99 -6.33 -0.19
C THR A 116 -10.95 -6.41 -1.70
N ILE A 117 -9.75 -6.22 -2.23
CA ILE A 117 -9.51 -6.26 -3.67
C ILE A 117 -8.26 -7.08 -3.95
N ARG A 118 -8.10 -7.49 -5.22
CA ARG A 118 -6.83 -7.98 -5.73
C ARG A 118 -6.18 -6.87 -6.53
N ASP A 119 -4.91 -6.59 -6.23
CA ASP A 119 -4.18 -5.62 -7.03
C ASP A 119 -3.81 -6.26 -8.40
N PRO A 120 -3.18 -5.53 -9.32
CA PRO A 120 -2.89 -6.08 -10.65
C PRO A 120 -2.01 -7.31 -10.66
N ALA A 121 -1.25 -7.55 -9.60
CA ALA A 121 -0.41 -8.75 -9.50
C ALA A 121 -1.11 -9.90 -8.79
N GLY A 122 -2.34 -9.69 -8.31
CA GLY A 122 -3.11 -10.70 -7.63
C GLY A 122 -3.00 -10.68 -6.12
N ASN A 123 -2.32 -9.69 -5.55
CA ASN A 123 -2.24 -9.56 -4.09
C ASN A 123 -3.57 -9.11 -3.52
N VAL A 124 -4.03 -9.78 -2.46
CA VAL A 124 -5.25 -9.37 -1.78
C VAL A 124 -4.89 -8.33 -0.73
N ILE A 125 -5.57 -7.19 -0.79
CA ILE A 125 -5.41 -6.12 0.21
C ILE A 125 -6.78 -5.63 0.63
N GLY A 126 -6.86 -5.09 1.83
CA GLY A 126 -8.09 -4.52 2.36
C GLY A 126 -8.10 -3.02 2.26
N ILE A 127 -9.30 -2.47 2.21
CA ILE A 127 -9.54 -1.03 2.16
C ILE A 127 -10.65 -0.72 3.14
N TRP A 128 -10.50 0.36 3.90
CA TRP A 128 -11.51 0.68 4.88
C TRP A 128 -11.67 2.19 5.04
N GLN A 129 -12.87 2.57 5.45
CA GLN A 129 -13.16 3.95 5.82
C GLN A 129 -13.88 3.96 7.15
N ALA A 130 -13.80 5.07 7.85
CA ALA A 130 -14.56 5.27 9.09
C ALA A 130 -15.95 5.74 8.73
N GLY A 131 -16.95 5.20 9.44
CA GLY A 131 -18.32 5.61 9.21
C GLY A 131 -19.00 4.78 8.14
N PRO A 132 -20.32 4.91 8.05
CA PRO A 132 -21.12 4.01 7.21
C PRO A 132 -21.27 4.42 5.76
N ARG A 133 -20.66 5.50 5.34
CA ARG A 133 -20.85 5.98 3.96
C ARG A 133 -20.19 5.17 2.89
#